data_00aa3a891f64fff1bcd1ebb52fe205f0
#
_entry.id   00aa3a891f64fff1bcd1ebb52fe205f0
#
_cell.length_a   1.000
_cell.length_b   1.000
_cell.length_c   1.000
_cell.angle_alpha   90.00
_cell.angle_beta   90.00
_cell.angle_gamma   90.00
#
_symmetry.space_group_name_H-M   'P 1'
#
loop_
_entity.id
_entity.type
_entity.pdbx_description
1 polymer ?
#
loop_
_entity_poly.entity_id
_entity_poly.type
_entity_poly.pdbx_seq_one_letter_code
_entity_poly.pdbx_strand_id
1 'polypeptide(L)'
;YARRWGMSVAVRDLRNVIRAARRGGRNVVLAGHSLGATIAIAYATWDFGGRAGARDLSGLVLIDGGSGGAAMSRRAARQQLEQLATGSPFLDLSGLGLPWAIGVLNAVGSTLAVQEPDAPAVLAAWQPLPSELRPPFPVTNAGGYGYAVDNDTAPRDLALIHMHIGGLAPAGDPRAWADGELGTVARAASMFSGIEGIDGSAWYHPRRLSLDGQAVAGGVANPAQRVLGVRATHGRDLELPIYAFEASLGAGRVLQGARALARRSHVKATLVDRHATYDHIDPLSALPQTNAFVRTVISFLRRAK
;
A
#
# COMPACT_ATOMS: atom_id res chain seq x y z
N TYR A 1 -8.02 -20.32 7.61
CA TYR A 1 -6.70 -19.87 7.16
C TYR A 1 -6.54 -18.36 7.35
N ALA A 2 -7.36 -17.51 6.73
CA ALA A 2 -7.23 -16.06 6.75
C ALA A 2 -7.21 -15.43 8.16
N ARG A 3 -8.00 -15.94 9.12
CA ARG A 3 -7.96 -15.48 10.52
C ARG A 3 -6.60 -15.67 11.21
N ARG A 4 -5.73 -16.52 10.68
CA ARG A 4 -4.39 -16.79 11.20
C ARG A 4 -3.29 -16.14 10.37
N TRP A 5 -3.63 -15.52 9.25
CA TRP A 5 -2.66 -14.86 8.39
C TRP A 5 -2.27 -13.50 8.95
N GLY A 6 -1.40 -13.53 9.92
CA GLY A 6 -0.86 -12.36 10.60
C GLY A 6 0.59 -12.05 10.21
N MET A 7 1.18 -11.10 10.93
CA MET A 7 2.54 -10.59 10.67
C MET A 7 3.60 -11.69 10.71
N SER A 8 3.47 -12.67 11.59
CA SER A 8 4.44 -13.77 11.66
C SER A 8 4.47 -14.65 10.41
N VAL A 9 3.33 -14.81 9.72
CA VAL A 9 3.25 -15.52 8.44
C VAL A 9 3.89 -14.65 7.34
N ALA A 10 3.45 -13.40 7.21
CA ALA A 10 3.96 -12.47 6.21
C ALA A 10 5.50 -12.29 6.29
N VAL A 11 6.03 -12.12 7.50
CA VAL A 11 7.48 -11.95 7.72
C VAL A 11 8.26 -13.24 7.37
N ARG A 12 7.69 -14.42 7.64
CA ARG A 12 8.32 -15.70 7.30
C ARG A 12 8.38 -15.92 5.79
N ASP A 13 7.29 -15.64 5.10
CA ASP A 13 7.21 -15.76 3.65
C ASP A 13 8.17 -14.75 2.99
N LEU A 14 8.14 -13.51 3.45
CA LEU A 14 9.08 -12.47 3.00
C LEU A 14 10.55 -12.87 3.24
N ARG A 15 10.86 -13.55 4.35
CA ARG A 15 12.21 -14.05 4.61
C ARG A 15 12.67 -15.05 3.55
N ASN A 16 11.78 -15.92 3.06
CA ASN A 16 12.10 -16.86 2.00
C ASN A 16 12.41 -16.12 0.69
N VAL A 17 11.63 -15.11 0.36
CA VAL A 17 11.85 -14.24 -0.82
C VAL A 17 13.21 -13.51 -0.71
N ILE A 18 13.49 -12.90 0.43
CA ILE A 18 14.77 -12.18 0.66
C ILE A 18 15.96 -13.13 0.58
N ARG A 19 15.86 -14.33 1.16
CA ARG A 19 16.91 -15.34 1.05
C ARG A 19 17.15 -15.77 -0.40
N ALA A 20 16.10 -15.93 -1.18
CA ALA A 20 16.22 -16.22 -2.61
C ALA A 20 16.86 -15.05 -3.37
N ALA A 21 16.47 -13.81 -3.08
CA ALA A 21 17.02 -12.62 -3.71
C ALA A 21 18.51 -12.41 -3.39
N ARG A 22 18.97 -12.83 -2.21
CA ARG A 22 20.38 -12.73 -1.77
C ARG A 22 21.31 -13.80 -2.36
N ARG A 23 20.79 -14.78 -3.07
CA ARG A 23 21.62 -15.81 -3.70
C ARG A 23 22.67 -15.18 -4.63
N GLY A 24 23.90 -15.65 -4.55
CA GLY A 24 25.01 -15.06 -5.30
C GLY A 24 25.58 -13.77 -4.72
N GLY A 25 25.36 -13.50 -3.41
CA GLY A 25 25.96 -12.36 -2.71
C GLY A 25 25.31 -11.00 -3.04
N ARG A 26 24.07 -10.99 -3.56
CA ARG A 26 23.39 -9.76 -3.94
C ARG A 26 22.96 -8.95 -2.71
N ASN A 27 23.09 -7.65 -2.80
CA ASN A 27 22.50 -6.70 -1.87
C ASN A 27 20.99 -6.60 -2.10
N VAL A 28 20.21 -6.55 -1.03
CA VAL A 28 18.75 -6.47 -1.08
C VAL A 28 18.26 -5.22 -0.36
N VAL A 29 17.60 -4.33 -1.08
CA VAL A 29 16.81 -3.25 -0.52
C VAL A 29 15.36 -3.71 -0.41
N LEU A 30 14.78 -3.62 0.78
CA LEU A 30 13.38 -3.97 1.00
C LEU A 30 12.51 -2.73 0.87
N ALA A 31 11.60 -2.76 -0.09
CA ALA A 31 10.58 -1.72 -0.28
C ALA A 31 9.20 -2.22 0.16
N GLY A 32 8.39 -1.32 0.69
CA GLY A 32 6.99 -1.58 0.99
C GLY A 32 6.14 -0.34 0.81
N HIS A 33 4.98 -0.51 0.17
CA HIS A 33 3.94 0.50 0.02
C HIS A 33 2.79 0.21 0.99
N SER A 34 2.22 1.24 1.59
CA SER A 34 1.05 1.09 2.46
C SER A 34 1.29 0.10 3.61
N LEU A 35 0.44 -0.90 3.78
CA LEU A 35 0.63 -2.00 4.73
C LEU A 35 1.95 -2.74 4.49
N GLY A 36 2.42 -2.82 3.23
CA GLY A 36 3.73 -3.38 2.89
C GLY A 36 4.89 -2.66 3.56
N ALA A 37 4.80 -1.35 3.77
CA ALA A 37 5.81 -0.59 4.53
C ALA A 37 5.83 -0.99 6.02
N THR A 38 4.66 -1.26 6.62
CA THR A 38 4.57 -1.82 7.98
C THR A 38 5.20 -3.21 8.06
N ILE A 39 4.96 -4.06 7.05
CA ILE A 39 5.58 -5.39 6.96
C ILE A 39 7.10 -5.27 6.78
N ALA A 40 7.57 -4.30 5.99
CA ALA A 40 8.99 -4.04 5.79
C ALA A 40 9.68 -3.61 7.09
N ILE A 41 9.08 -2.72 7.88
CA ILE A 41 9.56 -2.38 9.23
C ILE A 41 9.52 -3.61 10.14
N ALA A 42 8.42 -4.36 10.12
CA ALA A 42 8.30 -5.58 10.93
C ALA A 42 9.40 -6.56 10.61
N TYR A 43 9.70 -6.81 9.32
CA TYR A 43 10.79 -7.69 8.90
C TYR A 43 12.15 -7.18 9.39
N ALA A 44 12.47 -5.93 9.10
CA ALA A 44 13.77 -5.34 9.46
C ALA A 44 14.04 -5.41 10.96
N THR A 45 12.99 -5.23 11.76
CA THR A 45 13.07 -5.24 13.24
C THR A 45 12.69 -6.57 13.89
N TRP A 46 12.38 -7.61 13.08
CA TRP A 46 11.96 -8.92 13.60
C TRP A 46 13.11 -9.65 14.27
N ASP A 47 12.81 -10.23 15.43
CA ASP A 47 13.73 -11.13 16.10
C ASP A 47 13.67 -12.54 15.51
N PHE A 48 14.70 -12.91 14.78
CA PHE A 48 14.92 -14.24 14.24
C PHE A 48 15.86 -15.08 15.12
N GLY A 49 15.56 -15.19 16.40
CA GLY A 49 16.39 -15.92 17.36
C GLY A 49 17.62 -15.13 17.80
N GLY A 50 17.41 -13.89 18.22
CA GLY A 50 18.45 -12.96 18.65
C GLY A 50 19.10 -12.18 17.49
N ARG A 51 18.66 -12.37 16.24
CA ARG A 51 19.19 -11.69 15.06
C ARG A 51 18.12 -10.85 14.40
N ALA A 52 18.39 -9.56 14.23
CA ALA A 52 17.49 -8.65 13.51
C ALA A 52 17.39 -9.02 12.02
N GLY A 53 16.18 -8.94 11.44
CA GLY A 53 15.98 -9.13 10.00
C GLY A 53 16.72 -8.11 9.14
N ALA A 54 17.00 -6.92 9.67
CA ALA A 54 17.80 -5.88 9.00
C ALA A 54 19.16 -6.37 8.52
N ARG A 55 19.75 -7.36 9.17
CA ARG A 55 21.03 -7.96 8.76
C ARG A 55 20.97 -8.68 7.41
N ASP A 56 19.80 -8.90 6.88
CA ASP A 56 19.59 -9.48 5.56
C ASP A 56 19.39 -8.42 4.46
N LEU A 57 19.45 -7.12 4.82
CA LEU A 57 19.11 -6.00 3.96
C LEU A 57 20.24 -4.98 3.87
N SER A 58 20.29 -4.23 2.77
CA SER A 58 21.19 -3.09 2.58
C SER A 58 20.47 -1.73 2.62
N GLY A 59 19.14 -1.72 2.67
CA GLY A 59 18.33 -0.51 2.77
C GLY A 59 16.85 -0.81 2.99
N LEU A 60 16.13 0.18 3.50
CA LEU A 60 14.68 0.12 3.74
C LEU A 60 13.99 1.29 3.03
N VAL A 61 12.96 0.99 2.24
CA VAL A 61 12.16 1.96 1.50
C VAL A 61 10.70 1.86 1.96
N LEU A 62 10.18 2.96 2.50
CA LEU A 62 8.82 3.08 3.02
C LEU A 62 8.02 4.04 2.13
N ILE A 63 6.96 3.57 1.52
CA ILE A 63 6.15 4.35 0.58
C ILE A 63 4.73 4.47 1.17
N ASP A 64 4.38 5.66 1.55
CA ASP A 64 3.08 6.05 2.11
C ASP A 64 2.48 5.04 3.10
N GLY A 65 3.32 4.56 4.03
CA GLY A 65 2.98 3.56 5.03
C GLY A 65 4.10 3.33 6.03
N GLY A 66 3.91 2.39 6.95
CA GLY A 66 4.92 2.06 7.96
C GLY A 66 5.04 3.11 9.06
N SER A 67 3.95 3.79 9.40
CA SER A 67 3.94 4.77 10.50
C SER A 67 4.29 4.10 11.83
N GLY A 68 5.18 4.73 12.60
CA GLY A 68 5.54 4.31 13.96
C GLY A 68 4.53 4.75 15.01
N GLY A 69 3.25 4.43 14.83
CA GLY A 69 2.18 4.80 15.74
C GLY A 69 2.41 4.33 17.20
N ALA A 70 1.60 4.84 18.13
CA ALA A 70 1.61 4.39 19.51
C ALA A 70 1.31 2.89 19.60
N ALA A 71 2.05 2.19 20.45
CA ALA A 71 1.85 0.77 20.64
C ALA A 71 0.45 0.49 21.22
N MET A 72 -0.21 -0.50 20.66
CA MET A 72 -1.49 -0.99 21.16
C MET A 72 -1.34 -1.55 22.59
N SER A 73 -2.35 -1.35 23.43
CA SER A 73 -2.37 -1.95 24.77
C SER A 73 -2.62 -3.46 24.71
N ARG A 74 -2.18 -4.18 25.74
CA ARG A 74 -2.48 -5.62 25.89
C ARG A 74 -3.98 -5.91 25.90
N ARG A 75 -4.79 -5.05 26.54
CA ARG A 75 -6.24 -5.20 26.61
C ARG A 75 -6.86 -5.06 25.22
N ALA A 76 -6.49 -4.03 24.49
CA ALA A 76 -6.98 -3.80 23.13
C ALA A 76 -6.60 -4.96 22.19
N ALA A 77 -5.37 -5.48 22.30
CA ALA A 77 -4.94 -6.64 21.52
C ALA A 77 -5.80 -7.89 21.75
N ARG A 78 -6.12 -8.19 23.02
CA ARG A 78 -7.00 -9.32 23.36
C ARG A 78 -8.41 -9.12 22.82
N GLN A 79 -8.99 -7.95 23.07
CA GLN A 79 -10.34 -7.61 22.59
C GLN A 79 -10.46 -7.73 21.05
N GLN A 80 -9.47 -7.26 20.33
CA GLN A 80 -9.48 -7.38 18.86
C GLN A 80 -9.27 -8.82 18.37
N LEU A 81 -8.50 -9.66 19.08
CA LEU A 81 -8.41 -11.09 18.79
C LEU A 81 -9.74 -11.83 19.00
N GLU A 82 -10.47 -11.47 20.07
CA GLU A 82 -11.81 -12.02 20.35
C GLU A 82 -12.79 -11.64 19.24
N GLN A 83 -12.79 -10.36 18.83
CA GLN A 83 -13.60 -9.89 17.70
C GLN A 83 -13.25 -10.59 16.37
N LEU A 84 -11.96 -10.88 16.15
CA LEU A 84 -11.52 -11.61 14.96
C LEU A 84 -11.98 -13.08 14.97
N ALA A 85 -12.13 -13.70 16.13
CA ALA A 85 -12.53 -15.11 16.23
C ALA A 85 -13.92 -15.35 15.65
N THR A 86 -14.84 -14.38 15.82
CA THR A 86 -16.25 -14.49 15.39
C THR A 86 -16.59 -13.66 14.16
N GLY A 87 -15.87 -12.56 13.93
CA GLY A 87 -16.10 -11.61 12.83
C GLY A 87 -15.51 -12.03 11.49
N SER A 88 -15.61 -11.14 10.50
CA SER A 88 -14.98 -11.32 9.18
C SER A 88 -13.47 -11.47 9.33
N PRO A 89 -12.83 -12.42 8.61
CA PRO A 89 -11.37 -12.55 8.58
C PRO A 89 -10.69 -11.46 7.74
N PHE A 90 -11.46 -10.70 6.96
CA PHE A 90 -10.97 -9.63 6.10
C PHE A 90 -11.45 -8.28 6.57
N LEU A 91 -10.65 -7.24 6.34
CA LEU A 91 -11.05 -5.86 6.49
C LEU A 91 -11.97 -5.46 5.33
N ASP A 92 -13.01 -4.75 5.65
CA ASP A 92 -13.79 -4.01 4.68
C ASP A 92 -13.20 -2.59 4.57
N LEU A 93 -12.39 -2.39 3.54
CA LEU A 93 -11.73 -1.12 3.30
C LEU A 93 -12.65 -0.09 2.64
N SER A 94 -13.74 -0.56 2.02
CA SER A 94 -14.73 0.30 1.36
C SER A 94 -15.82 0.79 2.31
N GLY A 95 -15.98 0.15 3.47
CA GLY A 95 -17.10 0.43 4.37
C GLY A 95 -18.46 -0.08 3.87
N LEU A 96 -18.51 -0.80 2.75
CA LEU A 96 -19.73 -1.27 2.10
C LEU A 96 -20.27 -2.60 2.66
N GLY A 97 -19.65 -3.16 3.68
CA GLY A 97 -19.95 -4.51 4.16
C GLY A 97 -19.44 -5.63 3.26
N LEU A 98 -18.70 -5.29 2.22
CA LEU A 98 -18.19 -6.17 1.17
C LEU A 98 -16.66 -6.10 1.08
N PRO A 99 -15.93 -6.91 1.84
CA PRO A 99 -14.45 -6.84 1.90
C PRO A 99 -13.74 -7.05 0.56
N TRP A 100 -14.43 -7.59 -0.43
CA TRP A 100 -13.94 -7.85 -1.78
C TRP A 100 -14.29 -6.75 -2.80
N ALA A 101 -15.12 -5.75 -2.44
CA ALA A 101 -15.66 -4.77 -3.39
C ALA A 101 -14.56 -3.98 -4.12
N ILE A 102 -13.55 -3.49 -3.40
CA ILE A 102 -12.42 -2.76 -4.01
C ILE A 102 -11.65 -3.66 -4.99
N GLY A 103 -11.41 -4.93 -4.63
CA GLY A 103 -10.72 -5.87 -5.50
C GLY A 103 -11.48 -6.13 -6.80
N VAL A 104 -12.79 -6.34 -6.71
CA VAL A 104 -13.65 -6.54 -7.88
C VAL A 104 -13.69 -5.29 -8.75
N LEU A 105 -13.87 -4.10 -8.15
CA LEU A 105 -13.86 -2.83 -8.88
C LEU A 105 -12.55 -2.67 -9.68
N ASN A 106 -11.42 -2.89 -9.03
CA ASN A 106 -10.13 -2.77 -9.71
C ASN A 106 -9.93 -3.85 -10.77
N ALA A 107 -10.22 -5.13 -10.46
CA ALA A 107 -9.99 -6.22 -11.41
C ALA A 107 -10.90 -6.12 -12.65
N VAL A 108 -12.20 -5.91 -12.45
CA VAL A 108 -13.16 -5.83 -13.56
C VAL A 108 -13.02 -4.52 -14.31
N GLY A 109 -12.99 -3.39 -13.58
CA GLY A 109 -12.90 -2.06 -14.18
C GLY A 109 -11.61 -1.87 -14.97
N SER A 110 -10.47 -2.26 -14.38
CA SER A 110 -9.17 -2.15 -15.06
C SER A 110 -9.06 -3.08 -16.26
N THR A 111 -9.58 -4.30 -16.18
CA THR A 111 -9.56 -5.25 -17.31
C THR A 111 -10.38 -4.73 -18.50
N LEU A 112 -11.60 -4.23 -18.23
CA LEU A 112 -12.44 -3.63 -19.27
C LEU A 112 -11.82 -2.37 -19.86
N ALA A 113 -11.21 -1.51 -19.02
CA ALA A 113 -10.52 -0.31 -19.49
C ALA A 113 -9.29 -0.62 -20.35
N VAL A 114 -8.66 -1.79 -20.19
CA VAL A 114 -7.55 -2.24 -21.06
C VAL A 114 -8.05 -2.91 -22.32
N GLN A 115 -9.03 -3.81 -22.22
CA GLN A 115 -9.44 -4.67 -23.33
C GLN A 115 -10.40 -3.96 -24.29
N GLU A 116 -11.30 -3.15 -23.75
CA GLU A 116 -12.34 -2.44 -24.52
C GLU A 116 -12.50 -0.99 -24.03
N PRO A 117 -11.44 -0.15 -24.11
CA PRO A 117 -11.42 1.18 -23.51
C PRO A 117 -12.56 2.09 -23.99
N ASP A 118 -12.88 2.03 -25.28
CA ASP A 118 -13.85 2.91 -25.94
C ASP A 118 -15.28 2.35 -25.94
N ALA A 119 -15.48 1.10 -25.51
CA ALA A 119 -16.82 0.53 -25.41
C ALA A 119 -17.63 1.18 -24.26
N PRO A 120 -18.97 1.18 -24.35
CA PRO A 120 -19.83 1.68 -23.25
C PRO A 120 -19.49 1.00 -21.92
N ALA A 121 -19.38 1.80 -20.85
CA ALA A 121 -18.92 1.32 -19.55
C ALA A 121 -19.88 0.29 -18.92
N VAL A 122 -19.46 -0.95 -18.84
CA VAL A 122 -20.23 -2.04 -18.24
C VAL A 122 -20.46 -1.78 -16.74
N LEU A 123 -19.45 -1.33 -16.01
CA LEU A 123 -19.57 -1.05 -14.58
C LEU A 123 -20.51 0.13 -14.29
N ALA A 124 -20.62 1.11 -15.20
CA ALA A 124 -21.54 2.23 -15.01
C ALA A 124 -23.02 1.78 -14.98
N ALA A 125 -23.35 0.70 -15.68
CA ALA A 125 -24.68 0.10 -15.70
C ALA A 125 -24.89 -0.93 -14.58
N TRP A 126 -23.87 -1.30 -13.84
CA TRP A 126 -23.96 -2.35 -12.82
C TRP A 126 -24.60 -1.86 -11.54
N GLN A 127 -25.85 -2.23 -11.29
CA GLN A 127 -26.66 -1.77 -10.16
C GLN A 127 -26.06 -2.02 -8.76
N PRO A 128 -25.36 -3.13 -8.49
CA PRO A 128 -24.67 -3.32 -7.21
C PRO A 128 -23.53 -2.36 -6.93
N LEU A 129 -23.00 -1.66 -7.95
CA LEU A 129 -21.99 -0.64 -7.73
C LEU A 129 -22.61 0.58 -7.05
N PRO A 130 -22.02 1.11 -5.97
CA PRO A 130 -22.49 2.33 -5.32
C PRO A 130 -22.69 3.47 -6.30
N SER A 131 -23.76 4.25 -6.12
CA SER A 131 -24.11 5.36 -7.02
C SER A 131 -22.97 6.38 -7.14
N GLU A 132 -22.22 6.57 -6.07
CA GLU A 132 -21.10 7.49 -5.96
C GLU A 132 -19.92 7.10 -6.87
N LEU A 133 -19.82 5.83 -7.22
CA LEU A 133 -18.79 5.29 -8.13
C LEU A 133 -19.27 5.24 -9.59
N ARG A 134 -20.52 5.62 -9.85
CA ARG A 134 -21.09 5.62 -11.19
C ARG A 134 -21.13 7.03 -11.74
N PRO A 135 -20.53 7.28 -12.92
CA PRO A 135 -20.71 8.56 -13.62
C PRO A 135 -22.21 8.86 -13.81
N PRO A 136 -22.67 10.11 -13.64
CA PRO A 136 -24.07 10.48 -13.80
C PRO A 136 -24.52 10.55 -15.28
N PHE A 137 -23.64 10.19 -16.20
CA PHE A 137 -23.86 10.19 -17.65
C PHE A 137 -23.15 8.99 -18.30
N PRO A 138 -23.52 8.61 -19.53
CA PRO A 138 -22.85 7.54 -20.25
C PRO A 138 -21.37 7.84 -20.48
N VAL A 139 -20.52 6.86 -20.17
CA VAL A 139 -19.06 6.93 -20.36
C VAL A 139 -18.55 5.65 -21.02
N THR A 140 -17.33 5.68 -21.53
CA THR A 140 -16.60 4.49 -21.96
C THR A 140 -16.07 3.68 -20.77
N ASN A 141 -15.58 2.46 -21.00
CA ASN A 141 -14.95 1.65 -19.93
C ASN A 141 -13.74 2.38 -19.33
N ALA A 142 -12.90 3.02 -20.14
CA ALA A 142 -11.79 3.83 -19.65
C ALA A 142 -12.29 5.04 -18.82
N GLY A 143 -13.29 5.75 -19.33
CA GLY A 143 -13.90 6.88 -18.61
C GLY A 143 -14.55 6.47 -17.30
N GLY A 144 -15.24 5.34 -17.26
CA GLY A 144 -15.87 4.81 -16.05
C GLY A 144 -14.88 4.34 -15.00
N TYR A 145 -13.79 3.68 -15.41
CA TYR A 145 -12.71 3.29 -14.53
C TYR A 145 -11.98 4.52 -13.95
N GLY A 146 -11.62 5.47 -14.84
CA GLY A 146 -11.01 6.72 -14.42
C GLY A 146 -11.86 7.46 -13.39
N TYR A 147 -13.16 7.65 -13.69
CA TYR A 147 -14.10 8.29 -12.77
C TYR A 147 -14.16 7.65 -11.38
N ALA A 148 -14.05 6.32 -11.32
CA ALA A 148 -14.13 5.57 -10.07
C ALA A 148 -12.86 5.63 -9.21
N VAL A 149 -11.69 5.96 -9.79
CA VAL A 149 -10.40 5.92 -9.07
C VAL A 149 -9.64 7.25 -9.09
N ASP A 150 -10.09 8.24 -9.89
CA ASP A 150 -9.47 9.56 -9.90
C ASP A 150 -9.80 10.36 -8.63
N ASN A 151 -8.86 11.15 -8.14
CA ASN A 151 -8.99 11.89 -6.89
C ASN A 151 -10.08 12.97 -6.91
N ASP A 152 -10.39 13.51 -8.08
CA ASP A 152 -11.38 14.59 -8.24
C ASP A 152 -12.83 14.07 -8.29
N THR A 153 -13.02 12.82 -8.72
CA THR A 153 -14.34 12.24 -8.97
C THR A 153 -14.70 11.11 -7.99
N ALA A 154 -13.72 10.36 -7.50
CA ALA A 154 -13.98 9.24 -6.59
C ALA A 154 -14.36 9.73 -5.18
N PRO A 155 -15.25 9.00 -4.47
CA PRO A 155 -15.63 9.34 -3.10
C PRO A 155 -14.41 9.38 -2.16
N ARG A 156 -14.34 10.39 -1.28
CA ARG A 156 -13.22 10.58 -0.35
C ARG A 156 -12.94 9.37 0.55
N ASP A 157 -13.96 8.60 0.89
CA ASP A 157 -13.82 7.39 1.73
C ASP A 157 -13.02 6.27 1.02
N LEU A 158 -12.82 6.38 -0.29
CA LEU A 158 -12.02 5.47 -1.10
C LEU A 158 -10.60 5.99 -1.38
N ALA A 159 -10.09 6.92 -0.59
CA ALA A 159 -8.75 7.52 -0.75
C ALA A 159 -7.59 6.51 -0.89
N LEU A 160 -7.81 5.25 -0.51
CA LEU A 160 -6.83 4.16 -0.73
C LEU A 160 -6.59 3.82 -2.20
N ILE A 161 -7.53 4.17 -3.09
CA ILE A 161 -7.45 3.88 -4.53
C ILE A 161 -7.35 5.14 -5.38
N HIS A 162 -7.33 6.33 -4.77
CA HIS A 162 -7.24 7.58 -5.50
C HIS A 162 -5.91 7.72 -6.23
N MET A 163 -6.00 8.27 -7.44
CA MET A 163 -4.89 8.55 -8.32
C MET A 163 -5.11 9.87 -9.08
N HIS A 164 -4.04 10.55 -9.43
CA HIS A 164 -4.06 11.71 -10.32
C HIS A 164 -3.83 11.24 -11.77
N ILE A 165 -4.89 10.87 -12.46
CA ILE A 165 -4.82 10.25 -13.79
C ILE A 165 -5.54 11.04 -14.89
N GLY A 166 -6.04 12.23 -14.60
CA GLY A 166 -6.69 13.11 -15.55
C GLY A 166 -8.16 13.36 -15.23
N GLY A 167 -9.01 13.53 -16.23
CA GLY A 167 -10.41 13.85 -16.02
C GLY A 167 -11.27 13.48 -17.23
N LEU A 168 -12.57 13.56 -17.07
CA LEU A 168 -13.49 13.38 -18.18
C LEU A 168 -13.22 14.44 -19.26
N ALA A 169 -13.14 14.02 -20.53
CA ALA A 169 -12.86 14.91 -21.63
C ALA A 169 -13.88 16.05 -21.70
N PRO A 170 -13.42 17.31 -21.84
CA PRO A 170 -14.34 18.44 -22.01
C PRO A 170 -15.09 18.35 -23.33
N ALA A 171 -16.15 19.10 -23.44
CA ALA A 171 -17.08 19.29 -24.54
C ALA A 171 -16.71 18.66 -25.91
N GLY A 172 -17.45 17.65 -26.31
CA GLY A 172 -17.27 16.92 -27.58
C GLY A 172 -17.47 15.44 -27.40
N ASP A 173 -16.83 14.81 -26.46
CA ASP A 173 -17.13 13.45 -26.01
C ASP A 173 -16.97 13.34 -24.48
N PRO A 174 -18.00 13.65 -23.70
CA PRO A 174 -17.96 13.57 -22.25
C PRO A 174 -17.80 12.13 -21.74
N ARG A 175 -17.85 11.14 -22.61
CA ARG A 175 -17.66 9.73 -22.30
C ARG A 175 -16.19 9.31 -22.29
N ALA A 176 -15.34 10.10 -22.93
CA ALA A 176 -13.91 9.83 -23.02
C ALA A 176 -13.16 10.32 -21.78
N TRP A 177 -11.98 9.81 -21.59
CA TRP A 177 -11.06 10.23 -20.53
C TRP A 177 -9.89 11.03 -21.15
N ALA A 178 -9.59 12.18 -20.56
CA ALA A 178 -8.46 13.01 -20.94
C ALA A 178 -7.34 12.86 -19.90
N ASP A 179 -6.21 12.28 -20.31
CA ASP A 179 -5.00 12.24 -19.48
C ASP A 179 -4.39 13.66 -19.35
N GLY A 180 -3.79 13.98 -18.24
CA GLY A 180 -3.21 15.32 -18.07
C GLY A 180 -2.53 15.59 -16.74
N GLU A 181 -2.46 14.59 -15.87
CA GLU A 181 -1.91 14.71 -14.53
C GLU A 181 -0.63 13.87 -14.34
N LEU A 182 -0.48 13.24 -13.18
CA LEU A 182 0.70 12.44 -12.86
C LEU A 182 0.76 11.12 -13.64
N GLY A 183 -0.40 10.51 -13.86
CA GLY A 183 -0.56 9.24 -14.54
C GLY A 183 -1.54 9.31 -15.70
N THR A 184 -1.93 8.13 -16.20
CA THR A 184 -2.96 7.94 -17.22
C THR A 184 -3.89 6.81 -16.82
N VAL A 185 -5.15 6.85 -17.28
CA VAL A 185 -6.10 5.75 -17.02
C VAL A 185 -5.59 4.44 -17.62
N ALA A 186 -4.98 4.48 -18.79
CA ALA A 186 -4.44 3.29 -19.45
C ALA A 186 -3.35 2.63 -18.62
N ARG A 187 -2.44 3.42 -18.03
CA ARG A 187 -1.39 2.90 -17.15
C ARG A 187 -1.95 2.34 -15.84
N ALA A 188 -2.86 3.05 -15.19
CA ALA A 188 -3.50 2.58 -13.98
C ALA A 188 -4.26 1.26 -14.22
N ALA A 189 -5.03 1.21 -15.30
CA ALA A 189 -5.76 0.02 -15.70
C ALA A 189 -4.83 -1.16 -16.01
N SER A 190 -3.76 -0.94 -16.79
CA SER A 190 -2.75 -1.98 -17.09
C SER A 190 -2.13 -2.54 -15.82
N MET A 191 -1.78 -1.68 -14.87
CA MET A 191 -1.20 -2.08 -13.59
C MET A 191 -2.14 -2.98 -12.76
N PHE A 192 -3.43 -2.63 -12.66
CA PHE A 192 -4.39 -3.36 -11.83
C PHE A 192 -5.10 -4.52 -12.54
N SER A 193 -5.05 -4.61 -13.87
CA SER A 193 -5.61 -5.74 -14.63
C SER A 193 -4.77 -7.01 -14.55
N GLY A 194 -3.57 -6.96 -13.96
CA GLY A 194 -2.63 -8.08 -13.92
C GLY A 194 -1.71 -8.18 -15.16
N ILE A 195 -1.88 -7.36 -16.17
CA ILE A 195 -1.06 -7.39 -17.40
C ILE A 195 0.41 -7.05 -17.06
N GLU A 196 0.66 -6.12 -16.14
CA GLU A 196 2.00 -5.76 -15.66
C GLU A 196 2.40 -6.53 -14.38
N GLY A 197 1.73 -7.62 -14.04
CA GLY A 197 2.06 -8.49 -12.91
C GLY A 197 1.44 -8.08 -11.57
N ILE A 198 0.60 -7.04 -11.52
CA ILE A 198 -0.21 -6.71 -10.34
C ILE A 198 -1.63 -7.23 -10.58
N ASP A 199 -2.10 -8.07 -9.69
CA ASP A 199 -3.47 -8.59 -9.73
C ASP A 199 -4.36 -7.81 -8.77
N GLY A 200 -5.25 -6.98 -9.31
CA GLY A 200 -6.19 -6.17 -8.54
C GLY A 200 -7.18 -7.02 -7.71
N SER A 201 -7.42 -8.27 -8.08
CA SER A 201 -8.27 -9.19 -7.31
C SER A 201 -7.65 -9.62 -5.98
N ALA A 202 -6.33 -9.47 -5.83
CA ALA A 202 -5.59 -9.81 -4.60
C ALA A 202 -5.77 -8.81 -3.44
N TRP A 203 -6.68 -7.85 -3.54
CA TRP A 203 -6.94 -6.80 -2.53
C TRP A 203 -7.72 -7.27 -1.30
N TYR A 204 -7.49 -8.49 -0.90
CA TYR A 204 -8.00 -8.99 0.37
C TYR A 204 -7.04 -8.66 1.50
N HIS A 205 -7.46 -7.81 2.43
CA HIS A 205 -6.66 -7.48 3.60
C HIS A 205 -7.02 -8.38 4.78
N PRO A 206 -6.14 -9.34 5.15
CA PRO A 206 -6.38 -10.15 6.34
C PRO A 206 -6.46 -9.25 7.58
N ARG A 207 -7.57 -9.31 8.30
CA ARG A 207 -7.80 -8.51 9.51
C ARG A 207 -6.73 -8.77 10.57
N ARG A 208 -6.26 -10.03 10.64
CA ARG A 208 -5.17 -10.41 11.54
C ARG A 208 -3.87 -9.70 11.22
N LEU A 209 -3.51 -9.55 9.96
CA LEU A 209 -2.30 -8.87 9.53
C LEU A 209 -2.31 -7.38 9.92
N SER A 210 -3.44 -6.71 9.72
CA SER A 210 -3.63 -5.32 10.12
C SER A 210 -3.59 -5.14 11.63
N LEU A 211 -4.21 -6.04 12.39
CA LEU A 211 -4.14 -6.06 13.85
C LEU A 211 -2.69 -6.19 14.34
N ASP A 212 -1.95 -7.15 13.82
CA ASP A 212 -0.55 -7.37 14.18
C ASP A 212 0.32 -6.17 13.81
N GLY A 213 0.02 -5.50 12.68
CA GLY A 213 0.71 -4.29 12.21
C GLY A 213 0.69 -3.15 13.23
N GLN A 214 -0.43 -2.98 13.95
CA GLN A 214 -0.55 -1.97 15.01
C GLN A 214 0.40 -2.23 16.21
N ALA A 215 0.85 -3.47 16.41
CA ALA A 215 1.81 -3.81 17.44
C ALA A 215 3.27 -3.66 17.02
N VAL A 216 3.56 -3.43 15.74
CA VAL A 216 4.95 -3.26 15.25
C VAL A 216 5.61 -2.03 15.87
N ALA A 217 4.91 -0.90 15.98
CA ALA A 217 5.31 0.31 16.73
C ALA A 217 6.76 0.75 16.47
N GLY A 218 7.21 0.71 15.21
CA GLY A 218 8.58 1.04 14.83
C GLY A 218 9.63 0.09 15.43
N GLY A 219 9.29 -1.16 15.67
CA GLY A 219 10.21 -2.19 16.17
C GLY A 219 10.57 -2.08 17.65
N VAL A 220 9.70 -1.44 18.46
CA VAL A 220 9.87 -1.36 19.91
C VAL A 220 9.06 -2.46 20.59
N ALA A 221 9.72 -3.21 21.46
CA ALA A 221 9.05 -4.22 22.28
C ALA A 221 7.91 -3.61 23.11
N ASN A 222 6.74 -4.23 23.03
CA ASN A 222 5.56 -3.76 23.77
C ASN A 222 4.65 -4.90 24.21
N PRO A 223 3.74 -4.68 25.19
CA PRO A 223 2.90 -5.73 25.74
C PRO A 223 1.94 -6.38 24.73
N ALA A 224 1.49 -5.67 23.68
CA ALA A 224 0.61 -6.22 22.67
C ALA A 224 1.32 -7.27 21.79
N GLN A 225 2.60 -7.09 21.50
CA GLN A 225 3.40 -8.04 20.72
C GLN A 225 3.36 -9.45 21.33
N ARG A 226 3.45 -9.56 22.67
CA ARG A 226 3.37 -10.87 23.36
C ARG A 226 2.03 -11.55 23.15
N VAL A 227 0.94 -10.78 23.14
CA VAL A 227 -0.42 -11.30 22.91
C VAL A 227 -0.61 -11.76 21.47
N LEU A 228 -0.05 -11.00 20.53
CA LEU A 228 -0.22 -11.21 19.10
C LEU A 228 0.82 -12.14 18.47
N GLY A 229 1.89 -12.48 19.20
CA GLY A 229 3.01 -13.25 18.67
C GLY A 229 3.89 -12.44 17.68
N VAL A 230 3.84 -11.11 17.77
CA VAL A 230 4.70 -10.21 17.01
C VAL A 230 6.06 -10.11 17.68
N ARG A 231 7.15 -10.18 16.92
CA ARG A 231 8.53 -10.19 17.41
C ARG A 231 9.36 -9.04 16.84
N ALA A 232 8.74 -7.90 16.54
CA ALA A 232 9.39 -6.71 16.01
C ALA A 232 10.03 -5.91 17.17
N THR A 233 11.24 -6.29 17.60
CA THR A 233 11.88 -5.77 18.83
C THR A 233 13.24 -5.11 18.61
N HIS A 234 13.83 -5.25 17.40
CA HIS A 234 15.16 -4.78 17.06
C HIS A 234 15.19 -3.38 16.42
N GLY A 235 14.26 -2.49 16.79
CA GLY A 235 14.21 -1.14 16.20
C GLY A 235 15.36 -0.21 16.59
N ARG A 236 16.27 -0.65 17.49
CA ARG A 236 17.51 0.06 17.82
C ARG A 236 18.74 -0.50 17.10
N ASP A 237 18.59 -1.68 16.50
CA ASP A 237 19.70 -2.45 15.96
C ASP A 237 19.77 -2.38 14.43
N LEU A 238 19.12 -1.36 13.83
CA LEU A 238 19.20 -1.13 12.39
C LEU A 238 20.56 -0.48 12.07
N GLU A 239 21.24 -1.02 11.05
CA GLU A 239 22.52 -0.52 10.55
C GLU A 239 22.42 -0.09 9.08
N LEU A 240 21.19 -0.04 8.54
CA LEU A 240 20.91 0.25 7.15
C LEU A 240 20.22 1.59 6.96
N PRO A 241 20.43 2.29 5.83
CA PRO A 241 19.77 3.56 5.55
C PRO A 241 18.27 3.38 5.28
N ILE A 242 17.49 4.41 5.62
CA ILE A 242 16.04 4.43 5.45
C ILE A 242 15.69 5.49 4.41
N TYR A 243 14.83 5.15 3.46
CA TYR A 243 14.13 6.08 2.59
C TYR A 243 12.65 6.06 2.94
N ALA A 244 12.01 7.22 3.00
CA ALA A 244 10.57 7.33 3.19
C ALA A 244 9.98 8.38 2.24
N PHE A 245 8.91 7.98 1.57
CA PHE A 245 8.11 8.82 0.70
C PHE A 245 6.69 8.90 1.26
N GLU A 246 6.17 10.11 1.46
CA GLU A 246 4.84 10.37 1.97
C GLU A 246 3.94 10.92 0.89
N ALA A 247 2.77 10.30 0.70
CA ALA A 247 1.64 10.75 -0.08
C ALA A 247 0.47 11.10 0.86
N SER A 248 -0.72 11.33 0.33
CA SER A 248 -1.87 11.88 1.07
C SER A 248 -2.32 11.03 2.26
N LEU A 249 -2.30 9.69 2.13
CA LEU A 249 -2.81 8.80 3.19
C LEU A 249 -1.95 8.83 4.46
N GLY A 250 -0.66 9.05 4.33
CA GLY A 250 0.27 9.12 5.45
C GLY A 250 0.03 10.29 6.38
N ALA A 251 -0.39 11.44 5.85
CA ALA A 251 -0.71 12.67 6.59
C ALA A 251 0.38 13.07 7.62
N GLY A 252 1.65 13.04 7.23
CA GLY A 252 2.82 13.35 8.07
C GLY A 252 3.36 12.18 8.89
N ARG A 253 2.59 11.12 9.04
CA ARG A 253 2.92 10.00 9.96
C ARG A 253 4.03 9.10 9.43
N VAL A 254 4.15 8.94 8.13
CA VAL A 254 5.18 8.10 7.51
C VAL A 254 6.56 8.68 7.76
N LEU A 255 6.74 9.96 7.45
CA LEU A 255 8.02 10.65 7.69
C LEU A 255 8.33 10.77 9.18
N GLN A 256 7.32 11.00 10.02
CA GLN A 256 7.50 11.02 11.48
C GLN A 256 8.00 9.66 11.99
N GLY A 257 7.37 8.56 11.54
CA GLY A 257 7.76 7.21 11.89
C GLY A 257 9.17 6.85 11.41
N ALA A 258 9.50 7.19 10.16
CA ALA A 258 10.83 6.99 9.60
C ALA A 258 11.93 7.77 10.34
N ARG A 259 11.66 9.05 10.68
CA ARG A 259 12.57 9.87 11.52
C ARG A 259 12.77 9.25 12.90
N ALA A 260 11.69 8.78 13.53
CA ALA A 260 11.78 8.18 14.86
C ALA A 260 12.59 6.88 14.84
N LEU A 261 12.40 6.04 13.82
CA LEU A 261 13.14 4.81 13.61
C LEU A 261 14.63 5.10 13.36
N ALA A 262 14.92 6.03 12.45
CA ALA A 262 16.29 6.42 12.11
C ALA A 262 17.05 7.03 13.31
N ARG A 263 16.40 7.91 14.08
CA ARG A 263 17.02 8.48 15.32
C ARG A 263 17.32 7.41 16.36
N ARG A 264 16.42 6.45 16.52
CA ARG A 264 16.54 5.38 17.52
C ARG A 264 17.70 4.43 17.22
N SER A 265 17.96 4.20 15.95
CA SER A 265 19.02 3.31 15.44
C SER A 265 20.27 4.05 14.94
N HIS A 266 20.29 5.39 15.05
CA HIS A 266 21.41 6.25 14.61
C HIS A 266 21.80 6.10 13.13
N VAL A 267 20.82 5.75 12.26
CA VAL A 267 21.02 5.62 10.81
C VAL A 267 20.56 6.85 10.05
N LYS A 268 21.00 6.99 8.80
CA LYS A 268 20.56 8.06 7.90
C LYS A 268 19.17 7.79 7.36
N ALA A 269 18.34 8.83 7.29
CA ALA A 269 17.04 8.80 6.61
C ALA A 269 17.02 9.82 5.47
N THR A 270 16.50 9.40 4.32
CA THR A 270 16.11 10.26 3.19
C THR A 270 14.59 10.37 3.23
N LEU A 271 14.07 11.58 3.37
CA LEU A 271 12.65 11.83 3.58
C LEU A 271 12.12 12.71 2.44
N VAL A 272 11.08 12.25 1.77
CA VAL A 272 10.43 12.95 0.65
C VAL A 272 8.96 13.14 0.98
N ASP A 273 8.56 14.40 1.09
CA ASP A 273 7.19 14.80 1.34
C ASP A 273 6.49 15.18 0.04
N ARG A 274 5.38 14.51 -0.25
CA ARG A 274 4.51 14.78 -1.40
C ARG A 274 3.02 14.69 -1.04
N HIS A 275 2.68 14.69 0.24
CA HIS A 275 1.31 14.51 0.71
C HIS A 275 0.30 15.51 0.11
N ALA A 276 0.74 16.69 -0.33
CA ALA A 276 -0.11 17.71 -0.94
C ALA A 276 -0.29 17.55 -2.46
N THR A 277 0.44 16.63 -3.10
CA THR A 277 0.49 16.53 -4.58
C THR A 277 0.48 15.10 -5.08
N TYR A 278 0.42 14.11 -4.19
CA TYR A 278 0.38 12.68 -4.51
C TYR A 278 -0.67 12.00 -3.66
N ASP A 279 -1.53 11.26 -4.30
CA ASP A 279 -2.40 10.32 -3.61
C ASP A 279 -1.69 9.00 -3.33
N HIS A 280 -2.38 8.14 -2.58
CA HIS A 280 -1.79 6.91 -2.06
C HIS A 280 -1.21 5.99 -3.13
N ILE A 281 -1.84 5.91 -4.30
CA ILE A 281 -1.42 5.04 -5.40
C ILE A 281 -0.45 5.72 -6.37
N ASP A 282 -0.40 7.04 -6.43
CA ASP A 282 0.45 7.78 -7.38
C ASP A 282 1.93 7.38 -7.40
N PRO A 283 2.59 7.06 -6.26
CA PRO A 283 3.97 6.58 -6.29
C PRO A 283 4.17 5.34 -7.19
N LEU A 284 3.11 4.56 -7.40
CA LEU A 284 3.11 3.34 -8.23
C LEU A 284 2.61 3.62 -9.65
N SER A 285 1.55 4.43 -9.82
CA SER A 285 0.84 4.64 -11.07
C SER A 285 1.36 5.80 -11.91
N ALA A 286 2.00 6.81 -11.31
CA ALA A 286 2.51 7.96 -12.05
C ALA A 286 3.50 7.56 -13.14
N LEU A 287 3.47 8.32 -14.26
CA LEU A 287 4.40 8.12 -15.37
C LEU A 287 5.84 8.35 -14.91
N PRO A 288 6.83 7.60 -15.43
CA PRO A 288 8.23 7.71 -14.97
C PRO A 288 8.78 9.14 -15.00
N GLN A 289 8.40 9.94 -16.00
CA GLN A 289 8.82 11.33 -16.17
C GLN A 289 8.20 12.29 -15.14
N THR A 290 7.03 11.99 -14.60
CA THR A 290 6.35 12.79 -13.56
C THR A 290 6.55 12.22 -12.16
N ASN A 291 6.99 10.95 -12.06
CA ASN A 291 7.07 10.21 -10.80
C ASN A 291 8.20 10.69 -9.89
N ALA A 292 7.86 11.50 -8.89
CA ALA A 292 8.81 12.00 -7.90
C ALA A 292 9.42 10.89 -7.04
N PHE A 293 8.67 9.78 -6.77
CA PHE A 293 9.20 8.62 -6.05
C PHE A 293 10.35 7.99 -6.84
N VAL A 294 10.13 7.67 -8.12
CA VAL A 294 11.15 7.06 -8.98
C VAL A 294 12.41 7.93 -9.04
N ARG A 295 12.26 9.24 -9.26
CA ARG A 295 13.39 10.17 -9.38
C ARG A 295 14.22 10.25 -8.10
N THR A 296 13.58 10.21 -6.94
CA THR A 296 14.27 10.39 -5.65
C THR A 296 14.79 9.07 -5.08
N VAL A 297 14.09 7.96 -5.28
CA VAL A 297 14.54 6.65 -4.78
C VAL A 297 15.77 6.13 -5.51
N ILE A 298 15.95 6.42 -6.80
CA ILE A 298 17.14 5.99 -7.58
C ILE A 298 18.43 6.47 -6.91
N SER A 299 18.46 7.72 -6.47
CA SER A 299 19.62 8.28 -5.76
C SER A 299 19.90 7.59 -4.43
N PHE A 300 18.85 7.16 -3.73
CA PHE A 300 18.98 6.36 -2.51
C PHE A 300 19.51 4.96 -2.81
N LEU A 301 18.94 4.27 -3.80
CA LEU A 301 19.35 2.91 -4.18
C LEU A 301 20.82 2.81 -4.60
N ARG A 302 21.35 3.86 -5.26
CA ARG A 302 22.77 3.92 -5.63
C ARG A 302 23.72 3.98 -4.44
N ARG A 303 23.26 4.50 -3.30
CA ARG A 303 24.03 4.62 -2.04
C ARG A 303 23.84 3.43 -1.10
N ALA A 304 22.78 2.66 -1.26
CA ALA A 304 22.43 1.50 -0.43
C ALA A 304 23.12 0.20 -0.89
N LYS A 305 24.26 0.34 -1.54
CA LYS A 305 25.05 -0.79 -2.07
C LYS A 305 25.92 -1.43 -0.99
#